data_0512a7ce6ff0f90ee607253af37c3323
#
_entry.id   0512a7ce6ff0f90ee607253af37c3323
#
_cell.length_a   1.000
_cell.length_b   1.000
_cell.length_c   1.000
_cell.angle_alpha   90.00
_cell.angle_beta   90.00
_cell.angle_gamma   90.00
#
_symmetry.space_group_name_H-M   'P 1'
#
loop_
_entity.id
_entity.type
_entity.pdbx_description
1 polymer ?
#
loop_
_entity_poly.entity_id
_entity_poly.type
_entity_poly.pdbx_seq_one_letter_code
_entity_poly.pdbx_strand_id
1 'polypeptide(L)'
;QTCALPIYKRLMSAVGRDDLGQDPALADNAGRVKRVDEIDAALSAWAAERTVDEVMAVLDAASVPAGRIYTIADIAADPHYQARGMIQQVQMQDGSSLAVPGIVPKLSRTPGSHRRNAPALGQDTDEVLSNMGLTAEQIQTLKDKGIVA
;
A
#
# COMPACT_ATOMS: atom_id res chain seq x y z
N GLN A 1 -18.57 -5.34 19.50
CA GLN A 1 -17.76 -5.30 20.74
C GLN A 1 -17.38 -6.68 21.28
N THR A 2 -18.14 -7.72 20.99
CA THR A 2 -17.89 -9.09 21.49
C THR A 2 -16.70 -9.80 20.82
N CYS A 3 -16.27 -9.39 19.63
CA CYS A 3 -15.13 -10.03 18.94
C CYS A 3 -13.74 -9.59 19.45
N ALA A 4 -13.63 -8.41 20.05
CA ALA A 4 -12.33 -7.89 20.48
C ALA A 4 -11.78 -8.59 21.74
N LEU A 5 -12.62 -8.95 22.71
CA LEU A 5 -12.17 -9.59 23.93
C LEU A 5 -11.60 -11.01 23.72
N PRO A 6 -12.21 -11.91 22.92
CA PRO A 6 -11.62 -13.20 22.63
C PRO A 6 -10.27 -13.10 21.93
N ILE A 7 -10.09 -12.13 21.03
CA ILE A 7 -8.81 -11.89 20.37
C ILE A 7 -7.77 -11.38 21.36
N TYR A 8 -8.13 -10.42 22.21
CA TYR A 8 -7.26 -9.93 23.27
C TYR A 8 -6.78 -11.03 24.21
N LYS A 9 -7.70 -11.90 24.68
CA LYS A 9 -7.33 -13.04 25.52
C LYS A 9 -6.36 -13.99 24.85
N ARG A 10 -6.60 -14.33 23.57
CA ARG A 10 -5.68 -15.18 22.80
C ARG A 10 -4.33 -14.52 22.60
N LEU A 11 -4.29 -13.21 22.33
CA LEU A 11 -3.04 -12.45 22.21
C LEU A 11 -2.25 -12.52 23.54
N MET A 12 -2.89 -12.21 24.65
CA MET A 12 -2.23 -12.23 25.96
C MET A 12 -1.72 -13.63 26.32
N SER A 13 -2.49 -14.67 26.02
CA SER A 13 -2.06 -16.05 26.23
C SER A 13 -0.87 -16.41 25.32
N ALA A 14 -0.90 -16.01 24.04
CA ALA A 14 0.18 -16.28 23.10
C ALA A 14 1.52 -15.63 23.50
N VAL A 15 1.46 -14.48 24.18
CA VAL A 15 2.67 -13.78 24.68
C VAL A 15 3.03 -14.16 26.14
N GLY A 16 2.33 -15.13 26.72
CA GLY A 16 2.59 -15.62 28.07
C GLY A 16 2.14 -14.69 29.21
N ARG A 17 1.16 -13.82 28.92
CA ARG A 17 0.58 -12.87 29.90
C ARG A 17 -0.90 -13.18 30.16
N ASP A 18 -1.17 -14.41 30.55
CA ASP A 18 -2.52 -14.86 30.93
C ASP A 18 -3.12 -14.02 32.08
N ASP A 19 -2.26 -13.47 32.94
CA ASP A 19 -2.65 -12.54 34.00
C ASP A 19 -3.40 -11.32 33.44
N LEU A 20 -2.89 -10.71 32.37
CA LEU A 20 -3.56 -9.60 31.67
C LEU A 20 -4.77 -10.08 30.85
N GLY A 21 -4.68 -11.26 30.25
CA GLY A 21 -5.78 -11.82 29.46
C GLY A 21 -7.02 -12.16 30.25
N GLN A 22 -6.88 -12.49 31.54
CA GLN A 22 -7.97 -12.89 32.42
C GLN A 22 -8.43 -11.81 33.38
N ASP A 23 -7.73 -10.66 33.43
CA ASP A 23 -8.08 -9.55 34.32
C ASP A 23 -9.45 -8.96 33.95
N PRO A 24 -10.44 -9.00 34.86
CA PRO A 24 -11.76 -8.41 34.61
C PRO A 24 -11.72 -6.91 34.28
N ALA A 25 -10.73 -6.17 34.80
CA ALA A 25 -10.56 -4.75 34.52
C ALA A 25 -10.17 -4.47 33.08
N LEU A 26 -9.65 -5.48 32.33
CA LEU A 26 -9.24 -5.39 30.93
C LEU A 26 -10.25 -6.03 29.97
N ALA A 27 -11.43 -6.41 30.46
CA ALA A 27 -12.46 -7.04 29.65
C ALA A 27 -13.02 -6.13 28.55
N ASP A 28 -13.01 -4.83 28.76
CA ASP A 28 -13.47 -3.83 27.79
C ASP A 28 -12.32 -2.94 27.27
N ASN A 29 -12.63 -2.15 26.25
CA ASN A 29 -11.65 -1.25 25.65
C ASN A 29 -11.25 -0.11 26.60
N ALA A 30 -12.16 0.38 27.43
CA ALA A 30 -11.89 1.49 28.36
C ALA A 30 -10.87 1.07 29.43
N GLY A 31 -10.97 -0.16 29.93
CA GLY A 31 -9.99 -0.74 30.85
C GLY A 31 -8.62 -0.89 30.20
N ARG A 32 -8.56 -1.42 28.98
CA ARG A 32 -7.29 -1.60 28.23
C ARG A 32 -6.60 -0.27 27.93
N VAL A 33 -7.34 0.76 27.53
CA VAL A 33 -6.78 2.10 27.30
C VAL A 33 -6.15 2.69 28.57
N LYS A 34 -6.74 2.48 29.73
CA LYS A 34 -6.17 2.97 31.00
C LYS A 34 -4.85 2.29 31.38
N ARG A 35 -4.60 1.10 30.85
CA ARG A 35 -3.38 0.32 31.12
C ARG A 35 -2.62 -0.01 29.83
N VAL A 36 -2.71 0.87 28.84
CA VAL A 36 -2.07 0.66 27.52
C VAL A 36 -0.55 0.50 27.66
N ASP A 37 0.10 1.31 28.49
CA ASP A 37 1.55 1.25 28.68
C ASP A 37 2.02 -0.11 29.21
N GLU A 38 1.24 -0.72 30.13
CA GLU A 38 1.55 -2.04 30.67
C GLU A 38 1.38 -3.14 29.61
N ILE A 39 0.32 -3.06 28.83
CA ILE A 39 0.04 -4.00 27.74
C ILE A 39 1.13 -3.87 26.66
N ASP A 40 1.45 -2.66 26.25
CA ASP A 40 2.47 -2.39 25.23
C ASP A 40 3.87 -2.79 25.69
N ALA A 41 4.20 -2.57 26.96
CA ALA A 41 5.47 -3.05 27.52
C ALA A 41 5.59 -4.58 27.50
N ALA A 42 4.51 -5.30 27.81
CA ALA A 42 4.48 -6.75 27.74
C ALA A 42 4.66 -7.27 26.31
N LEU A 43 3.94 -6.67 25.35
CA LEU A 43 4.04 -7.02 23.94
C LEU A 43 5.43 -6.70 23.37
N SER A 44 5.98 -5.53 23.69
CA SER A 44 7.29 -5.08 23.23
C SER A 44 8.40 -5.98 23.78
N ALA A 45 8.37 -6.34 25.06
CA ALA A 45 9.35 -7.23 25.67
C ALA A 45 9.31 -8.63 25.02
N TRP A 46 8.12 -9.17 24.77
CA TRP A 46 7.96 -10.46 24.12
C TRP A 46 8.43 -10.44 22.65
N ALA A 47 8.13 -9.36 21.90
CA ALA A 47 8.52 -9.23 20.51
C ALA A 47 10.01 -8.94 20.33
N ALA A 48 10.66 -8.25 21.26
CA ALA A 48 12.08 -7.89 21.17
C ALA A 48 13.04 -9.10 21.08
N GLU A 49 12.61 -10.27 21.54
CA GLU A 49 13.39 -11.51 21.53
C GLU A 49 13.11 -12.39 20.30
N ARG A 50 12.33 -11.90 19.33
CA ARG A 50 11.82 -12.69 18.21
C ARG A 50 11.96 -11.97 16.90
N THR A 51 12.14 -12.73 15.83
CA THR A 51 12.04 -12.23 14.47
C THR A 51 10.56 -11.98 14.12
N VAL A 52 10.32 -11.16 13.11
CA VAL A 52 8.95 -10.91 12.60
C VAL A 52 8.27 -12.22 12.16
N ASP A 53 9.02 -13.15 11.55
CA ASP A 53 8.49 -14.44 11.12
C ASP A 53 8.03 -15.30 12.29
N GLU A 54 8.80 -15.35 13.37
CA GLU A 54 8.43 -16.07 14.58
C GLU A 54 7.21 -15.44 15.26
N VAL A 55 7.15 -14.11 15.34
CA VAL A 55 5.97 -13.40 15.85
C VAL A 55 4.73 -13.75 15.03
N MET A 56 4.81 -13.66 13.71
CA MET A 56 3.68 -13.97 12.82
C MET A 56 3.23 -15.42 12.96
N ALA A 57 4.16 -16.38 13.06
CA ALA A 57 3.83 -17.80 13.22
C ALA A 57 3.08 -18.07 14.55
N VAL A 58 3.52 -17.46 15.65
CA VAL A 58 2.86 -17.61 16.97
C VAL A 58 1.45 -16.99 16.95
N LEU A 59 1.30 -15.79 16.38
CA LEU A 59 0.01 -15.10 16.34
C LEU A 59 -0.99 -15.82 15.42
N ASP A 60 -0.53 -16.36 14.29
CA ASP A 60 -1.35 -17.17 13.37
C ASP A 60 -1.84 -18.45 14.07
N ALA A 61 -0.94 -19.18 14.71
CA ALA A 61 -1.29 -20.38 15.49
C ALA A 61 -2.32 -20.09 16.59
N ALA A 62 -2.26 -18.91 17.21
CA ALA A 62 -3.21 -18.44 18.21
C ALA A 62 -4.50 -17.87 17.61
N SER A 63 -4.64 -17.83 16.29
CA SER A 63 -5.74 -17.18 15.55
C SER A 63 -5.91 -15.70 15.98
N VAL A 64 -4.81 -14.99 16.14
CA VAL A 64 -4.75 -13.55 16.38
C VAL A 64 -4.44 -12.85 15.06
N PRO A 65 -5.36 -12.03 14.52
CA PRO A 65 -5.09 -11.29 13.28
C PRO A 65 -3.86 -10.39 13.43
N ALA A 66 -2.88 -10.59 12.59
CA ALA A 66 -1.67 -9.79 12.53
C ALA A 66 -1.24 -9.63 11.06
N GLY A 67 -0.43 -8.62 10.79
CA GLY A 67 0.11 -8.38 9.45
C GLY A 67 1.45 -7.67 9.52
N ARG A 68 2.28 -7.92 8.52
CA ARG A 68 3.56 -7.22 8.36
C ARG A 68 3.33 -5.82 7.81
N ILE A 69 4.18 -4.90 8.21
CA ILE A 69 4.35 -3.63 7.49
C ILE A 69 5.28 -3.92 6.32
N TYR A 70 4.73 -3.86 5.11
CA TYR A 70 5.48 -4.19 3.89
C TYR A 70 6.38 -3.03 3.45
N THR A 71 7.57 -3.39 3.00
CA THR A 71 8.41 -2.53 2.17
C THR A 71 7.94 -2.59 0.71
N ILE A 72 8.44 -1.68 -0.13
CA ILE A 72 8.16 -1.74 -1.57
C ILE A 72 8.68 -3.05 -2.19
N ALA A 73 9.80 -3.57 -1.71
CA ALA A 73 10.33 -4.86 -2.16
C ALA A 73 9.38 -6.01 -1.81
N ASP A 74 8.82 -6.01 -0.60
CA ASP A 74 7.83 -7.01 -0.17
C ASP A 74 6.57 -6.94 -1.03
N ILE A 75 6.05 -5.74 -1.29
CA ILE A 75 4.88 -5.54 -2.16
C ILE A 75 5.14 -6.06 -3.58
N ALA A 76 6.31 -5.78 -4.14
CA ALA A 76 6.69 -6.21 -5.48
C ALA A 76 6.80 -7.74 -5.60
N ALA A 77 7.23 -8.41 -4.54
CA ALA A 77 7.39 -9.86 -4.49
C ALA A 77 6.11 -10.63 -4.08
N ASP A 78 5.13 -9.96 -3.49
CA ASP A 78 3.94 -10.59 -2.92
C ASP A 78 3.01 -11.14 -4.01
N PRO A 79 2.72 -12.46 -4.02
CA PRO A 79 1.85 -13.08 -5.04
C PRO A 79 0.42 -12.52 -5.05
N HIS A 80 -0.09 -12.04 -3.90
CA HIS A 80 -1.42 -11.47 -3.83
C HIS A 80 -1.52 -10.14 -4.58
N TYR A 81 -0.52 -9.25 -4.42
CA TYR A 81 -0.45 -8.00 -5.17
C TYR A 81 -0.34 -8.26 -6.67
N GLN A 82 0.46 -9.26 -7.08
CA GLN A 82 0.59 -9.66 -8.48
C GLN A 82 -0.73 -10.23 -9.02
N ALA A 83 -1.35 -11.18 -8.32
CA ALA A 83 -2.63 -11.77 -8.72
C ALA A 83 -3.77 -10.73 -8.81
N ARG A 84 -3.72 -9.69 -7.97
CA ARG A 84 -4.66 -8.58 -8.02
C ARG A 84 -4.32 -7.55 -9.10
N GLY A 85 -3.22 -7.72 -9.85
CA GLY A 85 -2.75 -6.76 -10.85
C GLY A 85 -2.51 -5.37 -10.26
N MET A 86 -1.97 -5.33 -9.02
CA MET A 86 -1.65 -4.09 -8.32
C MET A 86 -0.32 -3.50 -8.79
N ILE A 87 0.46 -4.29 -9.51
CA ILE A 87 1.68 -3.86 -10.19
C ILE A 87 1.53 -4.19 -11.66
N GLN A 88 1.71 -3.19 -12.52
CA GLN A 88 1.61 -3.30 -13.97
C GLN A 88 2.94 -2.91 -14.60
N GLN A 89 3.26 -3.53 -15.74
CA GLN A 89 4.42 -3.17 -16.53
C GLN A 89 4.01 -2.23 -17.65
N VAL A 90 4.69 -1.10 -17.76
CA VAL A 90 4.52 -0.17 -18.88
C VAL A 90 5.83 -0.05 -19.65
N GLN A 91 5.74 0.00 -20.99
CA GLN A 91 6.90 0.20 -21.84
C GLN A 91 7.21 1.69 -21.91
N MET A 92 8.45 2.06 -21.59
CA MET A 92 8.92 3.44 -21.72
C MET A 92 9.30 3.77 -23.16
N GLN A 93 9.49 5.04 -23.49
CA GLN A 93 9.86 5.49 -24.85
C GLN A 93 11.23 4.96 -25.31
N ASP A 94 12.14 4.72 -24.38
CA ASP A 94 13.47 4.13 -24.64
C ASP A 94 13.44 2.60 -24.79
N GLY A 95 12.25 1.98 -24.74
CA GLY A 95 12.05 0.54 -24.81
C GLY A 95 12.23 -0.19 -23.49
N SER A 96 12.61 0.49 -22.42
CA SER A 96 12.69 -0.12 -21.09
C SER A 96 11.30 -0.42 -20.51
N SER A 97 11.23 -1.35 -19.56
CA SER A 97 9.99 -1.66 -18.84
C SER A 97 10.04 -1.07 -17.45
N LEU A 98 8.97 -0.38 -17.05
CA LEU A 98 8.81 0.20 -15.72
C LEU A 98 7.61 -0.43 -15.00
N ALA A 99 7.85 -0.91 -13.78
CA ALA A 99 6.77 -1.36 -12.90
C ALA A 99 6.07 -0.15 -12.27
N VAL A 100 4.76 -0.05 -12.48
CA VAL A 100 3.93 1.04 -11.97
C VAL A 100 2.77 0.50 -11.14
N PRO A 101 2.23 1.27 -10.18
CA PRO A 101 1.02 0.88 -9.47
C PRO A 101 -0.16 0.66 -10.42
N GLY A 102 -0.92 -0.40 -10.19
CA GLY A 102 -2.16 -0.66 -10.91
C GLY A 102 -3.26 0.34 -10.54
N ILE A 103 -4.25 0.47 -11.42
CA ILE A 103 -5.35 1.41 -11.22
C ILE A 103 -6.32 0.86 -10.18
N VAL A 104 -6.62 1.67 -9.16
CA VAL A 104 -7.60 1.37 -8.11
C VAL A 104 -8.53 2.58 -7.90
N PRO A 105 -9.81 2.36 -7.57
CA PRO A 105 -10.51 1.07 -7.45
C PRO A 105 -10.71 0.39 -8.82
N LYS A 106 -10.83 -0.95 -8.80
CA LYS A 106 -11.17 -1.72 -10.02
C LYS A 106 -12.68 -1.68 -10.25
N LEU A 107 -13.09 -0.88 -11.22
CA LEU A 107 -14.50 -0.73 -11.59
C LEU A 107 -14.91 -1.80 -12.60
N SER A 108 -16.05 -2.48 -12.36
CA SER A 108 -16.50 -3.59 -13.21
C SER A 108 -17.07 -3.13 -14.55
N ARG A 109 -17.78 -1.99 -14.58
CA ARG A 109 -18.42 -1.47 -15.80
C ARG A 109 -17.57 -0.46 -16.58
N THR A 110 -16.71 0.26 -15.87
CA THR A 110 -15.82 1.29 -16.45
C THR A 110 -14.40 1.09 -15.93
N PRO A 111 -13.73 -0.02 -16.33
CA PRO A 111 -12.38 -0.29 -15.85
C PRO A 111 -11.41 0.80 -16.29
N GLY A 112 -10.53 1.20 -15.39
CA GLY A 112 -9.41 2.09 -15.74
C GLY A 112 -8.40 1.38 -16.63
N SER A 113 -7.80 2.11 -17.55
CA SER A 113 -6.75 1.59 -18.41
C SER A 113 -5.61 2.59 -18.55
N HIS A 114 -4.40 2.07 -18.70
CA HIS A 114 -3.25 2.89 -19.08
C HIS A 114 -3.34 3.17 -20.58
N ARG A 115 -3.55 4.43 -20.96
CA ARG A 115 -3.74 4.83 -22.37
C ARG A 115 -2.42 5.05 -23.09
N ARG A 116 -1.51 5.78 -22.45
CA ARG A 116 -0.16 6.07 -22.97
C ARG A 116 0.76 6.51 -21.84
N ASN A 117 2.05 6.43 -22.08
CA ASN A 117 3.08 6.95 -21.18
C ASN A 117 3.11 8.48 -21.18
N ALA A 118 3.85 9.06 -20.24
CA ALA A 118 4.13 10.49 -20.27
C ALA A 118 4.82 10.87 -21.59
N PRO A 119 4.38 11.95 -22.25
CA PRO A 119 4.99 12.40 -23.50
C PRO A 119 6.39 12.98 -23.24
N ALA A 120 7.24 12.96 -24.25
CA ALA A 120 8.45 13.76 -24.26
C ALA A 120 8.09 15.25 -24.38
N LEU A 121 9.04 16.12 -24.01
CA LEU A 121 8.86 17.55 -24.19
C LEU A 121 8.57 17.86 -25.68
N GLY A 122 7.51 18.62 -25.92
CA GLY A 122 7.09 19.01 -27.28
C GLY A 122 6.40 17.92 -28.11
N GLN A 123 6.29 16.68 -27.62
CA GLN A 123 5.73 15.56 -28.40
C GLN A 123 4.32 15.82 -28.95
N ASP A 124 3.49 16.53 -28.18
CA ASP A 124 2.09 16.80 -28.52
C ASP A 124 1.86 18.25 -28.98
N THR A 125 2.90 19.07 -29.07
CA THR A 125 2.80 20.52 -29.35
C THR A 125 2.04 20.77 -30.66
N ASP A 126 2.39 20.08 -31.75
CA ASP A 126 1.75 20.30 -33.04
C ASP A 126 0.28 19.91 -33.02
N GLU A 127 -0.05 18.78 -32.40
CA GLU A 127 -1.44 18.33 -32.28
C GLU A 127 -2.27 19.31 -31.47
N VAL A 128 -1.77 19.70 -30.31
CA VAL A 128 -2.51 20.60 -29.39
C VAL A 128 -2.74 21.97 -30.04
N LEU A 129 -1.70 22.57 -30.61
CA LEU A 129 -1.82 23.90 -31.22
C LEU A 129 -2.66 23.87 -32.51
N SER A 130 -2.58 22.81 -33.32
CA SER A 130 -3.46 22.64 -34.46
C SER A 130 -4.93 22.52 -34.04
N ASN A 131 -5.23 21.76 -32.98
CA ASN A 131 -6.58 21.67 -32.43
C ASN A 131 -7.12 23.00 -31.86
N MET A 132 -6.21 23.89 -31.47
CA MET A 132 -6.56 25.27 -31.07
C MET A 132 -6.76 26.20 -32.28
N GLY A 133 -6.54 25.74 -33.50
CA GLY A 133 -6.77 26.49 -34.75
C GLY A 133 -5.55 27.20 -35.31
N LEU A 134 -4.32 26.94 -34.77
CA LEU A 134 -3.11 27.48 -35.36
C LEU A 134 -2.74 26.73 -36.64
N THR A 135 -2.24 27.45 -37.64
CA THR A 135 -1.67 26.83 -38.85
C THR A 135 -0.28 26.25 -38.58
N ALA A 136 0.14 25.31 -39.42
CA ALA A 136 1.49 24.74 -39.32
C ALA A 136 2.60 25.82 -39.38
N GLU A 137 2.42 26.85 -40.19
CA GLU A 137 3.37 27.98 -40.30
C GLU A 137 3.45 28.79 -39.01
N GLN A 138 2.30 29.02 -38.35
CA GLN A 138 2.26 29.71 -37.05
C GLN A 138 2.95 28.88 -35.96
N ILE A 139 2.71 27.58 -35.95
CA ILE A 139 3.36 26.65 -34.99
C ILE A 139 4.86 26.63 -35.20
N GLN A 140 5.31 26.53 -36.48
CA GLN A 140 6.75 26.56 -36.80
C GLN A 140 7.39 27.88 -36.35
N THR A 141 6.71 29.01 -36.56
CA THR A 141 7.19 30.32 -36.11
C THR A 141 7.36 30.38 -34.57
N LEU A 142 6.47 29.74 -33.81
CA LEU A 142 6.57 29.66 -32.38
C LEU A 142 7.76 28.79 -31.91
N LYS A 143 8.00 27.67 -32.61
CA LYS A 143 9.18 26.82 -32.40
C LYS A 143 10.48 27.54 -32.70
N ASP A 144 10.57 28.23 -33.85
CA ASP A 144 11.76 28.96 -34.26
C ASP A 144 12.12 30.08 -33.24
N LYS A 145 11.12 30.65 -32.60
CA LYS A 145 11.32 31.65 -31.49
C LYS A 145 11.59 31.02 -30.14
N GLY A 146 11.57 29.69 -30.02
CA GLY A 146 11.76 29.00 -28.75
C GLY A 146 10.63 29.21 -27.74
N ILE A 147 9.43 29.59 -28.20
CA ILE A 147 8.26 29.81 -27.33
C ILE A 147 7.61 28.46 -26.98
N VAL A 148 7.65 27.52 -27.90
CA VAL A 148 7.18 26.12 -27.73
C VAL A 148 8.24 25.15 -28.21
N ALA A 149 8.16 23.88 -27.69
CA ALA A 149 9.03 22.79 -28.10
C ALA A 149 8.36 21.88 -29.14
#